data_ae17258dc4cfd149220d4543db5e5265
#
_entry.id   ae17258dc4cfd149220d4543db5e5265
#
_cell.length_a   1.000
_cell.length_b   1.000
_cell.length_c   1.000
_cell.angle_alpha   90.00
_cell.angle_beta   90.00
_cell.angle_gamma   90.00
#
_symmetry.space_group_name_H-M   'P 1'
#
loop_
_entity.id
_entity.type
_entity.pdbx_description
1 polymer ?
#
loop_
_entity_poly.entity_id
_entity_poly.type
_entity_poly.pdbx_seq_one_letter_code
_entity_poly.pdbx_strand_id
1 'polypeptide(L)'
;MRTKPELPLFDGVTSTVAHVAVVDPDEAVRRVVAERLQVGAVTVEAYEQVRSVVRTGERTEPLVVVVGPSMPVEQVFEEVADRLGAWPSPHGVVLIVYEPSAAVLRQAMRAGIDDVVDVSADDIELLDAVQRTADRVVARIHLSETLAPPPPPPPLPPPGVPPGPSSGRLVTVFSTKGGAGKSVLASNLAVALARRGDTAAGPGSADRAKPVVLLDADLQFGDIALMLHLDPVHTIVEAVEAGDRLDAALMRSLLLRHPDSGLSVLAAPTEPAFADQITRVDLMRVVDVLRTMSSIVVVDTSATFGDLTLALLQAADDVLLVAGLDVTSLKNVRLGLQTMGVLGVPFSRMRFVLNRANTKVGLSVGEAERLLELKADVALPSDILVPQSVNRGVPAVLLGPRSKFARSIENLAGVLLAAPVQARP
;
A
#
# COMPACT_ATOMS: atom_id res chain seq x y z
N MET A 1 1.38 -38.24 32.99
CA MET A 1 1.41 -38.08 31.54
C MET A 1 0.41 -36.99 31.17
N ARG A 2 0.91 -35.76 30.95
CA ARG A 2 0.07 -34.65 30.43
C ARG A 2 0.46 -34.47 28.98
N THR A 3 -0.45 -34.76 28.08
CA THR A 3 -0.35 -34.53 26.65
C THR A 3 -0.22 -33.03 26.39
N LYS A 4 0.86 -32.64 25.67
CA LYS A 4 1.01 -31.29 25.09
C LYS A 4 -0.15 -31.05 24.12
N PRO A 5 -0.73 -29.84 24.08
CA PRO A 5 -1.65 -29.47 23.02
C PRO A 5 -0.86 -29.33 21.73
N GLU A 6 -1.26 -30.04 20.69
CA GLU A 6 -0.84 -29.80 19.31
C GLU A 6 -1.39 -28.43 18.89
N LEU A 7 -0.48 -27.54 18.49
CA LEU A 7 -0.82 -26.29 17.83
C LEU A 7 -1.36 -26.61 16.43
N PRO A 8 -2.40 -25.91 15.94
CA PRO A 8 -2.91 -26.14 14.60
C PRO A 8 -1.84 -25.79 13.58
N LEU A 9 -1.58 -26.73 12.68
CA LEU A 9 -0.78 -26.55 11.46
C LEU A 9 -1.41 -25.43 10.64
N PHE A 10 -0.63 -24.38 10.36
CA PHE A 10 -0.96 -23.37 9.37
C PHE A 10 -0.80 -24.00 7.98
N ASP A 11 -1.88 -24.56 7.45
CA ASP A 11 -1.96 -24.93 6.05
C ASP A 11 -2.32 -23.66 5.24
N GLY A 12 -1.43 -23.30 4.31
CA GLY A 12 -1.81 -22.49 3.15
C GLY A 12 -1.20 -21.10 2.97
N VAL A 13 -0.06 -20.76 3.60
CA VAL A 13 0.75 -19.61 3.15
C VAL A 13 2.00 -20.18 2.51
N THR A 14 2.24 -19.88 1.23
CA THR A 14 3.55 -20.07 0.60
C THR A 14 4.54 -19.14 1.29
N SER A 15 5.11 -19.64 2.40
CA SER A 15 6.13 -18.91 3.15
C SER A 15 7.33 -18.73 2.22
N THR A 16 7.67 -17.48 1.93
CA THR A 16 8.91 -17.15 1.24
C THR A 16 10.05 -17.64 2.10
N VAL A 17 10.74 -18.71 1.69
CA VAL A 17 11.90 -19.24 2.42
C VAL A 17 13.00 -18.19 2.35
N ALA A 18 13.29 -17.54 3.47
CA ALA A 18 14.34 -16.54 3.58
C ALA A 18 15.60 -17.19 4.15
N HIS A 19 16.75 -16.81 3.60
CA HIS A 19 18.05 -17.08 4.24
C HIS A 19 18.31 -15.99 5.28
N VAL A 20 18.53 -16.37 6.54
CA VAL A 20 18.72 -15.41 7.62
C VAL A 20 20.15 -15.50 8.16
N ALA A 21 20.83 -14.36 8.21
CA ALA A 21 22.11 -14.20 8.87
C ALA A 21 21.93 -13.48 10.21
N VAL A 22 22.12 -14.18 11.32
CA VAL A 22 22.10 -13.58 12.66
C VAL A 22 23.49 -13.06 13.00
N VAL A 23 23.59 -11.78 13.31
CA VAL A 23 24.85 -11.09 13.62
C VAL A 23 24.80 -10.52 15.02
N ASP A 24 25.70 -10.97 15.91
CA ASP A 24 25.88 -10.40 17.25
C ASP A 24 27.24 -10.82 17.78
N PRO A 25 28.04 -9.98 18.48
CA PRO A 25 29.32 -10.37 19.08
C PRO A 25 29.17 -11.42 20.19
N ASP A 26 28.02 -11.45 20.87
CA ASP A 26 27.77 -12.43 21.96
C ASP A 26 27.20 -13.75 21.38
N GLU A 27 27.96 -14.85 21.63
CA GLU A 27 27.56 -16.18 21.16
C GLU A 27 26.23 -16.67 21.78
N ALA A 28 25.98 -16.33 23.05
CA ALA A 28 24.75 -16.74 23.71
C ALA A 28 23.51 -16.03 23.06
N VAL A 29 23.65 -14.76 22.73
CA VAL A 29 22.61 -13.98 22.02
C VAL A 29 22.41 -14.56 20.63
N ARG A 30 23.46 -14.81 19.86
CA ARG A 30 23.36 -15.43 18.53
C ARG A 30 22.57 -16.74 18.58
N ARG A 31 22.86 -17.59 19.55
CA ARG A 31 22.19 -18.89 19.72
C ARG A 31 20.71 -18.70 20.03
N VAL A 32 20.39 -17.85 21.00
CA VAL A 32 18.98 -17.59 21.38
C VAL A 32 18.17 -17.03 20.21
N VAL A 33 18.71 -16.04 19.49
CA VAL A 33 18.03 -15.44 18.33
C VAL A 33 17.87 -16.48 17.21
N ALA A 34 18.89 -17.29 16.93
CA ALA A 34 18.82 -18.35 15.94
C ALA A 34 17.78 -19.42 16.29
N GLU A 35 17.72 -19.85 17.57
CA GLU A 35 16.72 -20.82 18.04
C GLU A 35 15.27 -20.28 17.88
N ARG A 36 15.05 -19.01 18.18
CA ARG A 36 13.75 -18.34 18.00
C ARG A 36 13.32 -18.31 16.53
N LEU A 37 14.25 -18.11 15.60
CA LEU A 37 13.99 -18.03 14.17
C LEU A 37 13.85 -19.40 13.49
N GLN A 38 14.47 -20.46 14.00
CA GLN A 38 14.36 -21.83 13.44
C GLN A 38 12.95 -22.43 13.52
N VAL A 39 12.06 -21.86 14.34
CA VAL A 39 10.67 -22.30 14.45
C VAL A 39 9.89 -22.05 13.14
N GLY A 40 10.33 -21.09 12.30
CA GLY A 40 9.67 -20.69 11.05
C GLY A 40 10.18 -21.33 9.76
N ALA A 41 10.89 -22.49 9.81
CA ALA A 41 11.47 -23.17 8.63
C ALA A 41 12.44 -22.30 7.80
N VAL A 42 13.21 -21.45 8.46
CA VAL A 42 14.18 -20.52 7.87
C VAL A 42 15.58 -21.11 7.97
N THR A 43 16.40 -20.98 6.92
CA THR A 43 17.83 -21.32 7.01
C THR A 43 18.56 -20.22 7.77
N VAL A 44 19.09 -20.53 8.96
CA VAL A 44 19.75 -19.56 9.84
C VAL A 44 21.24 -19.82 9.91
N GLU A 45 22.05 -18.82 9.61
CA GLU A 45 23.50 -18.81 9.80
C GLU A 45 23.87 -17.74 10.83
N ALA A 46 24.90 -18.00 11.67
CA ALA A 46 25.28 -17.10 12.75
C ALA A 46 26.69 -16.52 12.53
N TYR A 47 26.86 -15.23 12.74
CA TYR A 47 28.08 -14.49 12.50
C TYR A 47 28.40 -13.56 13.68
N GLU A 48 29.69 -13.40 13.99
CA GLU A 48 30.16 -12.50 15.04
C GLU A 48 30.06 -11.01 14.64
N GLN A 49 30.24 -10.71 13.35
CA GLN A 49 30.26 -9.34 12.82
C GLN A 49 29.57 -9.28 11.46
N VAL A 50 28.97 -8.13 11.14
CA VAL A 50 28.30 -7.88 9.84
C VAL A 50 29.24 -8.16 8.65
N ARG A 51 30.53 -7.79 8.78
CA ARG A 51 31.55 -8.04 7.74
C ARG A 51 31.82 -9.52 7.44
N SER A 52 31.44 -10.40 8.35
CA SER A 52 31.64 -11.84 8.21
C SER A 52 30.49 -12.54 7.48
N VAL A 53 29.40 -11.84 7.23
CA VAL A 53 28.29 -12.38 6.46
C VAL A 53 28.74 -12.59 5.02
N VAL A 54 29.08 -13.85 4.70
CA VAL A 54 29.60 -14.24 3.39
C VAL A 54 28.44 -14.61 2.49
N ARG A 55 28.35 -13.95 1.34
CA ARG A 55 27.46 -14.39 0.28
C ARG A 55 28.08 -15.55 -0.48
N THR A 56 27.60 -16.74 -0.25
CA THR A 56 27.93 -17.91 -1.05
C THR A 56 27.06 -17.90 -2.32
N GLY A 57 27.65 -17.46 -3.44
CA GLY A 57 27.16 -17.75 -4.79
C GLY A 57 25.83 -17.09 -5.22
N GLU A 58 25.47 -17.33 -6.46
CA GLU A 58 24.25 -16.90 -7.14
C GLU A 58 22.98 -17.45 -6.44
N ARG A 59 22.57 -16.86 -5.33
CA ARG A 59 21.32 -17.24 -4.67
C ARG A 59 20.22 -16.29 -5.11
N THR A 60 19.18 -16.86 -5.66
CA THR A 60 17.88 -16.18 -5.94
C THR A 60 17.04 -16.02 -4.67
N GLU A 61 17.45 -16.60 -3.55
CA GLU A 61 16.76 -16.51 -2.27
C GLU A 61 17.02 -15.19 -1.55
N PRO A 62 16.00 -14.60 -0.91
CA PRO A 62 16.16 -13.35 -0.16
C PRO A 62 17.05 -13.55 1.07
N LEU A 63 18.01 -12.64 1.28
CA LEU A 63 18.84 -12.61 2.48
C LEU A 63 18.28 -11.57 3.45
N VAL A 64 18.02 -12.00 4.70
CA VAL A 64 17.69 -11.10 5.80
C VAL A 64 18.78 -11.13 6.84
N VAL A 65 19.38 -9.99 7.14
CA VAL A 65 20.39 -9.84 8.18
C VAL A 65 19.71 -9.38 9.47
N VAL A 66 19.73 -10.20 10.50
CA VAL A 66 19.20 -9.88 11.83
C VAL A 66 20.35 -9.49 12.73
N VAL A 67 20.42 -8.24 13.13
CA VAL A 67 21.46 -7.71 14.01
C VAL A 67 20.97 -7.73 15.45
N GLY A 68 21.68 -8.43 16.31
CA GLY A 68 21.33 -8.60 17.71
C GLY A 68 21.66 -7.37 18.59
N PRO A 69 21.12 -7.33 19.80
CA PRO A 69 21.15 -6.15 20.67
C PRO A 69 22.49 -5.88 21.36
N SER A 70 23.48 -6.79 21.27
CA SER A 70 24.79 -6.60 21.92
C SER A 70 25.73 -5.66 21.15
N MET A 71 25.40 -5.33 19.91
CA MET A 71 26.15 -4.34 19.13
C MET A 71 25.73 -2.91 19.51
N PRO A 72 26.69 -1.98 19.69
CA PRO A 72 26.35 -0.56 19.83
C PRO A 72 25.56 -0.05 18.60
N VAL A 73 24.43 0.58 18.85
CA VAL A 73 23.50 0.97 17.80
C VAL A 73 24.14 1.92 16.77
N GLU A 74 25.03 2.80 17.23
CA GLU A 74 25.80 3.73 16.38
C GLU A 74 26.72 2.97 15.42
N GLN A 75 27.41 1.93 15.90
CA GLN A 75 28.27 1.09 15.07
C GLN A 75 27.46 0.32 14.02
N VAL A 76 26.27 -0.17 14.39
CA VAL A 76 25.37 -0.84 13.44
C VAL A 76 24.98 0.09 12.30
N PHE A 77 24.64 1.34 12.60
CA PHE A 77 24.24 2.31 11.58
C PHE A 77 25.38 2.62 10.60
N GLU A 78 26.62 2.75 11.08
CA GLU A 78 27.77 2.97 10.23
C GLU A 78 28.07 1.73 9.36
N GLU A 79 28.10 0.53 9.95
CA GLU A 79 28.40 -0.72 9.22
C GLU A 79 27.30 -1.05 8.18
N VAL A 80 26.04 -0.79 8.48
CA VAL A 80 24.93 -1.02 7.53
C VAL A 80 24.98 -0.02 6.39
N ALA A 81 25.19 1.27 6.66
CA ALA A 81 25.28 2.29 5.64
C ALA A 81 26.46 2.08 4.68
N ASP A 82 27.66 1.80 5.23
CA ASP A 82 28.88 1.70 4.44
C ASP A 82 29.03 0.37 3.69
N ARG A 83 28.55 -0.73 4.25
CA ARG A 83 28.86 -2.07 3.73
C ARG A 83 27.68 -2.78 3.10
N LEU A 84 26.52 -2.77 3.74
CA LEU A 84 25.33 -3.40 3.16
C LEU A 84 24.74 -2.57 2.02
N GLY A 85 24.84 -1.24 2.09
CA GLY A 85 24.46 -0.36 0.99
C GLY A 85 25.26 -0.56 -0.31
N ALA A 86 26.48 -1.08 -0.20
CA ALA A 86 27.36 -1.38 -1.34
C ALA A 86 27.19 -2.81 -1.89
N TRP A 87 26.35 -3.66 -1.29
CA TRP A 87 26.14 -5.02 -1.78
C TRP A 87 25.30 -5.03 -3.07
N PRO A 88 25.77 -5.71 -4.11
CA PRO A 88 25.12 -5.71 -5.41
C PRO A 88 23.81 -6.51 -5.46
N SER A 89 23.47 -7.21 -4.38
CA SER A 89 22.28 -8.06 -4.34
C SER A 89 21.30 -7.58 -3.27
N PRO A 90 20.00 -7.71 -3.53
CA PRO A 90 18.96 -7.29 -2.60
C PRO A 90 19.05 -8.07 -1.28
N HIS A 91 19.12 -7.34 -0.20
CA HIS A 91 19.12 -7.84 1.18
C HIS A 91 18.23 -6.94 2.02
N GLY A 92 17.81 -7.44 3.17
CA GLY A 92 17.07 -6.68 4.17
C GLY A 92 17.74 -6.76 5.52
N VAL A 93 17.52 -5.75 6.38
CA VAL A 93 18.12 -5.67 7.71
C VAL A 93 17.06 -5.49 8.77
N VAL A 94 17.05 -6.37 9.77
CA VAL A 94 16.24 -6.27 10.99
C VAL A 94 17.18 -6.01 12.17
N LEU A 95 16.94 -4.96 12.94
CA LEU A 95 17.72 -4.60 14.12
C LEU A 95 16.94 -4.92 15.40
N ILE A 96 17.53 -5.69 16.31
CA ILE A 96 16.98 -5.93 17.65
C ILE A 96 17.61 -4.93 18.62
N VAL A 97 16.78 -4.22 19.40
CA VAL A 97 17.23 -3.22 20.38
C VAL A 97 16.58 -3.44 21.74
N TYR A 98 17.22 -2.98 22.82
CA TYR A 98 16.65 -3.04 24.17
C TYR A 98 15.51 -2.05 24.37
N GLU A 99 15.60 -0.85 23.79
CA GLU A 99 14.58 0.19 23.90
C GLU A 99 14.45 0.90 22.54
N PRO A 100 13.36 0.66 21.79
CA PRO A 100 13.12 1.34 20.52
C PRO A 100 12.70 2.79 20.73
N SER A 101 13.65 3.66 21.02
CA SER A 101 13.38 5.10 21.14
C SER A 101 13.15 5.73 19.77
N ALA A 102 12.41 6.86 19.74
CA ALA A 102 12.20 7.63 18.52
C ALA A 102 13.52 8.10 17.86
N ALA A 103 14.59 8.25 18.63
CA ALA A 103 15.93 8.59 18.12
C ALA A 103 16.55 7.42 17.38
N VAL A 104 16.54 6.21 17.96
CA VAL A 104 17.03 4.96 17.37
C VAL A 104 16.27 4.66 16.09
N LEU A 105 14.95 4.74 16.11
CA LEU A 105 14.12 4.50 14.93
C LEU A 105 14.45 5.46 13.78
N ARG A 106 14.66 6.74 14.06
CA ARG A 106 15.06 7.72 13.03
C ARG A 106 16.43 7.43 12.42
N GLN A 107 17.40 7.01 13.25
CA GLN A 107 18.73 6.65 12.76
C GLN A 107 18.72 5.35 11.97
N ALA A 108 17.98 4.34 12.41
CA ALA A 108 17.77 3.09 11.70
C ALA A 108 17.21 3.33 10.29
N MET A 109 16.20 4.20 10.20
CA MET A 109 15.64 4.61 8.91
C MET A 109 16.68 5.27 7.98
N ARG A 110 17.55 6.13 8.51
CA ARG A 110 18.60 6.78 7.71
C ARG A 110 19.69 5.82 7.27
N ALA A 111 20.00 4.82 8.09
CA ALA A 111 20.99 3.79 7.80
C ALA A 111 20.47 2.71 6.81
N GLY A 112 19.18 2.73 6.44
CA GLY A 112 18.61 1.74 5.52
C GLY A 112 18.19 0.42 6.21
N ILE A 113 17.99 0.43 7.53
CA ILE A 113 17.47 -0.72 8.28
C ILE A 113 15.96 -0.85 7.99
N ASP A 114 15.55 -2.05 7.59
CA ASP A 114 14.19 -2.34 7.12
C ASP A 114 13.17 -2.48 8.26
N ASP A 115 13.59 -3.06 9.41
CA ASP A 115 12.72 -3.19 10.58
C ASP A 115 13.50 -3.10 11.90
N VAL A 116 12.84 -2.69 12.99
CA VAL A 116 13.42 -2.60 14.33
C VAL A 116 12.48 -3.29 15.30
N VAL A 117 13.01 -4.25 16.06
CA VAL A 117 12.28 -5.10 17.00
C VAL A 117 12.81 -4.87 18.41
N ASP A 118 11.92 -4.81 19.40
CA ASP A 118 12.28 -4.79 20.81
C ASP A 118 12.84 -6.16 21.23
N VAL A 119 13.86 -6.20 22.05
CA VAL A 119 14.45 -7.46 22.58
C VAL A 119 13.42 -8.28 23.38
N SER A 120 12.43 -7.62 23.98
CA SER A 120 11.35 -8.26 24.74
C SER A 120 10.20 -8.74 23.86
N ALA A 121 10.23 -8.47 22.54
CA ALA A 121 9.24 -8.96 21.60
C ALA A 121 9.13 -10.48 21.64
N ASP A 122 7.93 -11.01 21.42
CA ASP A 122 7.72 -12.44 21.34
C ASP A 122 8.26 -13.03 20.02
N ASP A 123 8.25 -14.36 19.92
CA ASP A 123 8.79 -15.05 18.74
C ASP A 123 7.98 -14.76 17.48
N ILE A 124 6.68 -14.49 17.64
CA ILE A 124 5.77 -14.15 16.53
C ILE A 124 6.14 -12.80 15.94
N GLU A 125 6.36 -11.79 16.78
CA GLU A 125 6.73 -10.45 16.34
C GLU A 125 8.08 -10.43 15.62
N LEU A 126 9.07 -11.20 16.13
CA LEU A 126 10.37 -11.32 15.49
C LEU A 126 10.28 -12.04 14.13
N LEU A 127 9.53 -13.14 14.05
CA LEU A 127 9.31 -13.88 12.82
C LEU A 127 8.55 -13.02 11.79
N ASP A 128 7.53 -12.29 12.22
CA ASP A 128 6.80 -11.36 11.36
C ASP A 128 7.71 -10.24 10.80
N ALA A 129 8.62 -9.70 11.60
CA ALA A 129 9.56 -8.68 11.14
C ALA A 129 10.52 -9.25 10.07
N VAL A 130 11.02 -10.47 10.27
CA VAL A 130 11.88 -11.17 9.30
C VAL A 130 11.10 -11.47 8.03
N GLN A 131 9.85 -11.99 8.14
CA GLN A 131 9.02 -12.30 6.97
C GLN A 131 8.69 -11.05 6.17
N ARG A 132 8.22 -9.97 6.81
CA ARG A 132 7.99 -8.69 6.15
C ARG A 132 9.23 -8.15 5.42
N THR A 133 10.40 -8.35 6.02
CA THR A 133 11.67 -7.93 5.42
C THR A 133 12.04 -8.83 4.24
N ALA A 134 11.85 -10.15 4.34
CA ALA A 134 12.06 -11.10 3.25
C ALA A 134 11.16 -10.79 2.05
N ASP A 135 9.88 -10.54 2.26
CA ASP A 135 8.92 -10.20 1.21
C ASP A 135 9.34 -8.92 0.45
N ARG A 136 9.87 -7.92 1.18
CA ARG A 136 10.44 -6.72 0.55
C ARG A 136 11.69 -7.02 -0.28
N VAL A 137 12.53 -7.94 0.16
CA VAL A 137 13.72 -8.36 -0.58
C VAL A 137 13.32 -9.09 -1.85
N VAL A 138 12.36 -10.01 -1.78
CA VAL A 138 11.80 -10.72 -2.95
C VAL A 138 11.22 -9.74 -3.94
N ALA A 139 10.43 -8.77 -3.48
CA ALA A 139 9.90 -7.73 -4.35
C ALA A 139 11.01 -6.96 -5.08
N ARG A 140 12.16 -6.71 -4.43
CA ARG A 140 13.34 -6.08 -5.05
C ARG A 140 14.04 -7.02 -6.06
N ILE A 141 14.09 -8.33 -5.81
CA ILE A 141 14.68 -9.33 -6.73
C ILE A 141 13.85 -9.42 -8.00
N HIS A 142 12.55 -9.62 -7.89
CA HIS A 142 11.65 -9.69 -9.06
C HIS A 142 11.68 -8.40 -9.89
N LEU A 143 11.92 -7.27 -9.25
CA LEU A 143 12.10 -5.99 -9.92
C LEU A 143 13.40 -5.92 -10.74
N SER A 144 14.51 -6.43 -10.20
CA SER A 144 15.80 -6.43 -10.92
C SER A 144 15.80 -7.41 -12.11
N GLU A 145 15.05 -8.49 -12.03
CA GLU A 145 14.89 -9.46 -13.11
C GLU A 145 13.94 -8.97 -14.23
N THR A 146 12.98 -8.13 -13.88
CA THR A 146 12.03 -7.53 -14.85
C THR A 146 12.60 -6.31 -15.57
N LEU A 147 13.77 -5.81 -15.16
CA LEU A 147 14.51 -4.72 -15.81
C LEU A 147 15.39 -5.23 -16.96
N ALA A 148 14.86 -6.06 -17.85
CA ALA A 148 15.24 -5.95 -19.25
C ALA A 148 14.88 -4.52 -19.71
N PRO A 149 15.73 -3.80 -20.48
CA PRO A 149 15.39 -2.45 -20.91
C PRO A 149 13.99 -2.48 -21.53
N PRO A 150 13.06 -1.60 -21.10
CA PRO A 150 11.73 -1.59 -21.65
C PRO A 150 11.83 -1.50 -23.18
N PRO A 151 10.98 -2.20 -23.94
CA PRO A 151 10.92 -1.99 -25.37
C PRO A 151 10.77 -0.47 -25.60
N PRO A 152 11.39 0.09 -26.65
CA PRO A 152 11.30 1.52 -26.89
C PRO A 152 9.84 1.94 -26.84
N PRO A 153 9.51 3.08 -26.19
CA PRO A 153 8.14 3.53 -26.07
C PRO A 153 7.50 3.53 -27.46
N PRO A 154 6.24 3.10 -27.61
CA PRO A 154 5.57 3.19 -28.90
C PRO A 154 5.71 4.62 -29.42
N PRO A 155 5.94 4.83 -30.73
CA PRO A 155 6.11 6.15 -31.28
C PRO A 155 4.92 7.02 -30.86
N LEU A 156 5.22 8.22 -30.36
CA LEU A 156 4.21 9.21 -30.02
C LEU A 156 3.25 9.34 -31.21
N PRO A 157 1.92 9.33 -30.99
CA PRO A 157 0.98 9.55 -32.08
C PRO A 157 1.33 10.86 -32.76
N PRO A 158 1.24 10.94 -34.10
CA PRO A 158 1.59 12.15 -34.84
C PRO A 158 0.74 13.32 -34.33
N PRO A 159 1.31 14.55 -34.23
CA PRO A 159 0.58 15.70 -33.78
C PRO A 159 -0.59 15.96 -34.74
N GLY A 160 -1.82 15.85 -34.26
CA GLY A 160 -3.03 16.08 -35.03
C GLY A 160 -4.10 15.00 -34.98
N VAL A 161 -3.88 13.88 -34.28
CA VAL A 161 -4.98 12.95 -33.98
C VAL A 161 -5.80 13.57 -32.83
N PRO A 162 -7.11 13.83 -33.03
CA PRO A 162 -7.95 14.30 -31.95
C PRO A 162 -7.91 13.25 -30.82
N PRO A 163 -7.85 13.67 -29.55
CA PRO A 163 -7.86 12.73 -28.45
C PRO A 163 -9.05 11.80 -28.63
N GLY A 164 -8.77 10.49 -28.64
CA GLY A 164 -9.81 9.46 -28.63
C GLY A 164 -10.78 9.72 -27.46
N PRO A 165 -11.93 9.05 -27.40
CA PRO A 165 -12.96 9.32 -26.39
C PRO A 165 -12.28 9.40 -25.02
N SER A 166 -12.40 10.56 -24.35
CA SER A 166 -11.69 10.88 -23.12
C SER A 166 -11.85 9.74 -22.11
N SER A 167 -10.78 8.99 -21.87
CA SER A 167 -10.83 7.94 -20.86
C SER A 167 -10.96 8.59 -19.48
N GLY A 168 -11.78 7.99 -18.60
CA GLY A 168 -11.96 8.46 -17.24
C GLY A 168 -10.67 8.53 -16.47
N ARG A 169 -10.56 9.46 -15.53
CA ARG A 169 -9.40 9.67 -14.68
C ARG A 169 -9.28 8.55 -13.64
N LEU A 170 -8.12 7.95 -13.49
CA LEU A 170 -7.83 6.90 -12.52
C LEU A 170 -7.16 7.49 -11.29
N VAL A 171 -7.82 7.40 -10.13
CA VAL A 171 -7.33 7.88 -8.84
C VAL A 171 -7.11 6.68 -7.92
N THR A 172 -5.87 6.33 -7.67
CA THR A 172 -5.51 5.17 -6.84
C THR A 172 -5.17 5.61 -5.41
N VAL A 173 -5.86 5.04 -4.43
CA VAL A 173 -5.62 5.30 -3.00
C VAL A 173 -4.74 4.21 -2.43
N PHE A 174 -3.56 4.57 -1.97
CA PHE A 174 -2.55 3.64 -1.50
C PHE A 174 -1.96 4.06 -0.15
N SER A 175 -1.50 3.10 0.60
CA SER A 175 -0.74 3.29 1.85
C SER A 175 0.21 2.12 2.05
N THR A 176 1.36 2.37 2.61
CA THR A 176 2.37 1.36 2.97
C THR A 176 2.10 0.69 4.32
N LYS A 177 0.97 0.97 4.96
CA LYS A 177 0.58 0.41 6.26
C LYS A 177 -0.91 0.10 6.29
N GLY A 178 -1.27 -1.08 6.80
CA GLY A 178 -2.66 -1.42 7.12
C GLY A 178 -3.25 -0.43 8.15
N GLY A 179 -4.55 -0.16 8.09
CA GLY A 179 -5.22 0.73 9.03
C GLY A 179 -4.91 2.24 8.89
N ALA A 180 -4.18 2.66 7.87
CA ALA A 180 -3.89 4.07 7.60
C ALA A 180 -5.13 4.88 7.18
N GLY A 181 -6.22 4.22 6.79
CA GLY A 181 -7.49 4.84 6.43
C GLY A 181 -7.72 4.98 4.92
N LYS A 182 -7.10 4.12 4.09
CA LYS A 182 -7.29 4.07 2.63
C LYS A 182 -8.77 3.94 2.25
N SER A 183 -9.42 2.87 2.67
CA SER A 183 -10.82 2.55 2.33
C SER A 183 -11.80 3.63 2.82
N VAL A 184 -11.54 4.23 3.98
CA VAL A 184 -12.29 5.39 4.49
C VAL A 184 -12.11 6.60 3.57
N LEU A 185 -10.87 6.88 3.14
CA LEU A 185 -10.62 7.97 2.20
C LEU A 185 -11.26 7.68 0.85
N ALA A 186 -11.05 6.50 0.28
CA ALA A 186 -11.55 6.11 -1.03
C ALA A 186 -13.08 6.20 -1.10
N SER A 187 -13.79 5.61 -0.13
CA SER A 187 -15.26 5.63 -0.08
C SER A 187 -15.83 7.04 0.07
N ASN A 188 -15.29 7.83 1.00
CA ASN A 188 -15.78 9.19 1.23
C ASN A 188 -15.47 10.13 0.06
N LEU A 189 -14.28 10.00 -0.55
CA LEU A 189 -13.89 10.77 -1.73
C LEU A 189 -14.75 10.43 -2.94
N ALA A 190 -14.96 9.14 -3.21
CA ALA A 190 -15.80 8.69 -4.33
C ALA A 190 -17.25 9.19 -4.19
N VAL A 191 -17.81 9.16 -2.98
CA VAL A 191 -19.14 9.71 -2.68
C VAL A 191 -19.18 11.23 -2.92
N ALA A 192 -18.17 11.97 -2.45
CA ALA A 192 -18.09 13.42 -2.65
C ALA A 192 -17.98 13.78 -4.13
N LEU A 193 -17.17 13.03 -4.91
CA LEU A 193 -17.02 13.21 -6.35
C LEU A 193 -18.32 12.90 -7.10
N ALA A 194 -19.02 11.80 -6.77
CA ALA A 194 -20.28 11.42 -7.40
C ALA A 194 -21.36 12.50 -7.23
N ARG A 195 -21.51 13.01 -6.01
CA ARG A 195 -22.48 14.09 -5.72
C ARG A 195 -22.20 15.39 -6.47
N ARG A 196 -20.93 15.71 -6.70
CA ARG A 196 -20.55 16.91 -7.48
C ARG A 196 -20.80 16.72 -8.97
N GLY A 197 -20.63 15.52 -9.51
CA GLY A 197 -20.97 15.18 -10.88
C GLY A 197 -22.48 15.36 -11.16
N ASP A 198 -23.32 14.90 -10.24
CA ASP A 198 -24.78 15.08 -10.36
C ASP A 198 -25.22 16.55 -10.28
N THR A 199 -24.52 17.41 -9.54
CA THR A 199 -24.86 18.84 -9.43
C THR A 199 -24.38 19.67 -10.61
N ALA A 200 -23.34 19.25 -11.32
CA ALA A 200 -22.84 19.94 -12.53
C ALA A 200 -23.69 19.68 -13.77
N ALA A 201 -24.37 18.54 -13.85
CA ALA A 201 -25.36 18.23 -14.84
C ALA A 201 -26.71 18.78 -14.37
N GLY A 202 -27.11 19.97 -14.83
CA GLY A 202 -28.42 20.55 -14.48
C GLY A 202 -29.59 19.59 -14.74
N PRO A 203 -30.71 19.72 -14.02
CA PRO A 203 -31.88 18.84 -14.20
C PRO A 203 -32.38 18.90 -15.64
N GLY A 204 -32.26 17.78 -16.35
CA GLY A 204 -32.73 17.62 -17.73
C GLY A 204 -31.68 17.66 -18.83
N SER A 205 -30.37 17.74 -18.51
CA SER A 205 -29.32 17.61 -19.54
C SER A 205 -29.28 16.15 -20.04
N ALA A 206 -29.52 15.97 -21.36
CA ALA A 206 -29.36 14.66 -22.02
C ALA A 206 -27.91 14.14 -21.99
N ASP A 207 -26.97 14.99 -21.64
CA ASP A 207 -25.54 14.69 -21.45
C ASP A 207 -25.30 14.39 -19.97
N ARG A 208 -25.83 13.24 -19.49
CA ARG A 208 -25.52 12.75 -18.17
C ARG A 208 -24.02 12.61 -18.08
N ALA A 209 -23.40 13.43 -17.22
CA ALA A 209 -21.97 13.29 -16.92
C ALA A 209 -21.66 11.82 -16.63
N LYS A 210 -20.58 11.31 -17.23
CA LYS A 210 -20.14 9.91 -16.99
C LYS A 210 -20.07 9.67 -15.47
N PRO A 211 -20.52 8.51 -14.97
CA PRO A 211 -20.57 8.24 -13.54
C PRO A 211 -19.17 8.23 -12.91
N VAL A 212 -19.13 8.42 -11.60
CA VAL A 212 -17.96 8.08 -10.78
C VAL A 212 -18.08 6.62 -10.34
N VAL A 213 -16.98 5.89 -10.46
CA VAL A 213 -16.91 4.49 -10.02
C VAL A 213 -15.88 4.35 -8.90
N LEU A 214 -16.21 3.57 -7.88
CA LEU A 214 -15.30 3.10 -6.84
C LEU A 214 -15.03 1.62 -7.07
N LEU A 215 -13.76 1.27 -7.28
CA LEU A 215 -13.29 -0.09 -7.38
C LEU A 215 -12.63 -0.49 -6.05
N ASP A 216 -13.12 -1.56 -5.44
CA ASP A 216 -12.45 -2.22 -4.32
C ASP A 216 -11.43 -3.23 -4.86
N ALA A 217 -10.16 -2.85 -4.84
CA ALA A 217 -9.04 -3.68 -5.27
C ALA A 217 -8.20 -4.21 -4.08
N ASP A 218 -8.71 -4.12 -2.85
CA ASP A 218 -8.22 -4.92 -1.73
C ASP A 218 -8.91 -6.29 -1.78
N LEU A 219 -8.46 -7.14 -2.73
CA LEU A 219 -9.21 -8.34 -3.15
C LEU A 219 -9.36 -9.38 -2.05
N GLN A 220 -8.48 -9.39 -1.04
CA GLN A 220 -8.53 -10.36 0.06
C GLN A 220 -9.34 -9.85 1.26
N PHE A 221 -9.32 -8.54 1.51
CA PHE A 221 -9.91 -7.93 2.71
C PHE A 221 -10.72 -6.67 2.37
N GLY A 222 -11.33 -6.62 1.20
CA GLY A 222 -12.12 -5.47 0.76
C GLY A 222 -13.41 -5.31 1.56
N ASP A 223 -13.59 -4.12 2.14
CA ASP A 223 -14.71 -3.77 3.02
C ASP A 223 -15.59 -2.64 2.44
N ILE A 224 -15.35 -2.20 1.22
CA ILE A 224 -16.06 -1.03 0.64
C ILE A 224 -17.57 -1.26 0.59
N ALA A 225 -18.02 -2.43 0.18
CA ALA A 225 -19.46 -2.74 0.13
C ALA A 225 -20.09 -2.64 1.53
N LEU A 226 -19.45 -3.20 2.56
CA LEU A 226 -19.89 -3.12 3.95
C LEU A 226 -19.91 -1.67 4.45
N MET A 227 -18.86 -0.89 4.16
CA MET A 227 -18.72 0.53 4.58
C MET A 227 -19.77 1.43 3.93
N LEU A 228 -20.34 1.03 2.80
CA LEU A 228 -21.40 1.73 2.05
C LEU A 228 -22.78 1.12 2.24
N HIS A 229 -22.91 0.13 3.11
CA HIS A 229 -24.16 -0.62 3.35
C HIS A 229 -24.76 -1.16 2.05
N LEU A 230 -23.90 -1.74 1.20
CA LEU A 230 -24.27 -2.39 -0.05
C LEU A 230 -24.15 -3.90 0.11
N ASP A 231 -25.08 -4.62 -0.52
CA ASP A 231 -25.05 -6.08 -0.58
C ASP A 231 -24.52 -6.48 -1.98
N PRO A 232 -23.29 -7.00 -2.08
CA PRO A 232 -22.68 -7.33 -3.37
C PRO A 232 -23.27 -8.60 -3.95
N VAL A 233 -24.20 -8.45 -4.90
CA VAL A 233 -24.71 -9.56 -5.72
C VAL A 233 -23.68 -9.98 -6.77
N HIS A 234 -22.91 -9.02 -7.27
CA HIS A 234 -21.81 -9.19 -8.20
C HIS A 234 -20.56 -8.50 -7.66
N THR A 235 -19.41 -9.05 -8.01
CA THR A 235 -18.08 -8.61 -7.57
C THR A 235 -17.15 -8.42 -8.77
N ILE A 236 -15.91 -8.11 -8.55
CA ILE A 236 -14.89 -8.09 -9.60
C ILE A 236 -14.69 -9.48 -10.24
N VAL A 237 -15.06 -10.58 -9.56
CA VAL A 237 -14.87 -11.94 -10.06
C VAL A 237 -15.64 -12.15 -11.36
N GLU A 238 -16.93 -11.79 -11.41
CA GLU A 238 -17.76 -11.94 -12.61
C GLU A 238 -17.26 -11.04 -13.74
N ALA A 239 -16.68 -9.87 -13.43
CA ALA A 239 -16.06 -9.03 -14.43
C ALA A 239 -14.81 -9.69 -15.04
N VAL A 240 -13.99 -10.36 -14.21
CA VAL A 240 -12.80 -11.09 -14.65
C VAL A 240 -13.20 -12.34 -15.45
N GLU A 241 -14.18 -13.13 -14.99
CA GLU A 241 -14.68 -14.33 -15.68
C GLU A 241 -15.29 -14.01 -17.06
N ALA A 242 -15.82 -12.81 -17.25
CA ALA A 242 -16.30 -12.37 -18.56
C ALA A 242 -15.19 -12.30 -19.62
N GLY A 243 -13.93 -12.07 -19.20
CA GLY A 243 -12.76 -12.02 -20.08
C GLY A 243 -12.92 -11.02 -21.23
N ASP A 244 -12.75 -11.47 -22.46
CA ASP A 244 -12.88 -10.62 -23.66
C ASP A 244 -14.32 -10.18 -23.96
N ARG A 245 -15.33 -10.78 -23.29
CA ARG A 245 -16.73 -10.36 -23.40
C ARG A 245 -17.06 -9.18 -22.51
N LEU A 246 -16.15 -8.76 -21.63
CA LEU A 246 -16.38 -7.63 -20.75
C LEU A 246 -16.42 -6.33 -21.54
N ASP A 247 -17.60 -5.77 -21.63
CA ASP A 247 -17.84 -4.47 -22.24
C ASP A 247 -18.51 -3.48 -21.24
N ALA A 248 -18.71 -2.25 -21.68
CA ALA A 248 -19.36 -1.23 -20.85
C ALA A 248 -20.82 -1.56 -20.49
N ALA A 249 -21.52 -2.37 -21.27
CA ALA A 249 -22.91 -2.74 -21.00
C ALA A 249 -22.97 -3.81 -19.90
N LEU A 250 -22.14 -4.86 -20.03
CA LEU A 250 -22.01 -5.89 -19.01
C LEU A 250 -21.46 -5.30 -17.71
N MET A 251 -20.43 -4.47 -17.78
CA MET A 251 -19.87 -3.82 -16.58
C MET A 251 -20.94 -3.03 -15.82
N ARG A 252 -21.82 -2.28 -16.52
CA ARG A 252 -22.92 -1.56 -15.84
C ARG A 252 -23.88 -2.48 -15.09
N SER A 253 -24.10 -3.71 -15.54
CA SER A 253 -24.96 -4.67 -14.84
C SER A 253 -24.29 -5.28 -13.60
N LEU A 254 -22.95 -5.27 -13.54
CA LEU A 254 -22.18 -5.77 -12.40
C LEU A 254 -21.99 -4.71 -11.30
N LEU A 255 -22.13 -3.42 -11.64
CA LEU A 255 -21.90 -2.34 -10.67
C LEU A 255 -23.08 -2.20 -9.72
N LEU A 256 -22.76 -2.15 -8.42
CA LEU A 256 -23.68 -1.74 -7.37
C LEU A 256 -23.89 -0.23 -7.42
N ARG A 257 -25.08 0.23 -7.09
CA ARG A 257 -25.38 1.67 -7.01
C ARG A 257 -25.69 2.10 -5.59
N HIS A 258 -24.89 3.03 -5.07
CA HIS A 258 -25.15 3.63 -3.77
C HIS A 258 -26.32 4.61 -3.87
N PRO A 259 -27.44 4.40 -3.11
CA PRO A 259 -28.70 5.12 -3.34
C PRO A 259 -28.59 6.62 -3.09
N ASP A 260 -27.89 7.05 -2.04
CA ASP A 260 -27.87 8.44 -1.58
C ASP A 260 -26.88 9.34 -2.34
N SER A 261 -25.94 8.75 -3.10
CA SER A 261 -24.90 9.52 -3.81
C SER A 261 -24.85 9.27 -5.31
N GLY A 262 -25.55 8.24 -5.81
CA GLY A 262 -25.46 7.83 -7.20
C GLY A 262 -24.10 7.21 -7.58
N LEU A 263 -23.17 7.00 -6.61
CA LEU A 263 -21.90 6.34 -6.81
C LEU A 263 -22.12 4.91 -7.32
N SER A 264 -21.33 4.51 -8.34
CA SER A 264 -21.26 3.12 -8.78
C SER A 264 -20.08 2.43 -8.10
N VAL A 265 -20.26 1.17 -7.66
CA VAL A 265 -19.23 0.42 -6.91
C VAL A 265 -19.04 -0.94 -7.55
N LEU A 266 -17.79 -1.31 -7.81
CA LEU A 266 -17.38 -2.69 -8.09
C LEU A 266 -16.71 -3.25 -6.84
N ALA A 267 -17.37 -4.23 -6.21
CA ALA A 267 -16.94 -4.80 -4.95
C ALA A 267 -15.78 -5.79 -5.15
N ALA A 268 -14.95 -5.95 -4.12
CA ALA A 268 -14.00 -7.05 -4.00
C ALA A 268 -14.71 -8.41 -3.89
N PRO A 269 -14.00 -9.53 -4.14
CA PRO A 269 -14.56 -10.86 -3.95
C PRO A 269 -15.12 -11.04 -2.53
N THR A 270 -16.25 -11.73 -2.40
CA THR A 270 -16.80 -12.09 -1.08
C THR A 270 -16.02 -13.22 -0.41
N GLU A 271 -15.30 -14.03 -1.18
CA GLU A 271 -14.44 -15.10 -0.70
C GLU A 271 -12.99 -14.82 -1.10
N PRO A 272 -12.04 -14.76 -0.13
CA PRO A 272 -10.63 -14.48 -0.41
C PRO A 272 -9.96 -15.43 -1.41
N ALA A 273 -10.44 -16.68 -1.50
CA ALA A 273 -9.90 -17.68 -2.42
C ALA A 273 -10.00 -17.28 -3.90
N PHE A 274 -10.93 -16.40 -4.27
CA PHE A 274 -11.03 -15.89 -5.64
C PHE A 274 -10.01 -14.79 -5.95
N ALA A 275 -9.47 -14.14 -4.91
CA ALA A 275 -8.46 -13.09 -5.09
C ALA A 275 -7.20 -13.58 -5.79
N ASP A 276 -6.75 -14.80 -5.45
CA ASP A 276 -5.52 -15.40 -6.00
C ASP A 276 -5.65 -15.79 -7.48
N GLN A 277 -6.86 -15.85 -8.00
CA GLN A 277 -7.13 -16.17 -9.40
C GLN A 277 -7.11 -14.92 -10.32
N ILE A 278 -7.16 -13.74 -9.74
CA ILE A 278 -7.20 -12.48 -10.49
C ILE A 278 -5.78 -12.07 -10.87
N THR A 279 -5.47 -12.12 -12.15
CA THR A 279 -4.17 -11.71 -12.66
C THR A 279 -4.09 -10.19 -12.89
N ARG A 280 -2.86 -9.68 -13.05
CA ARG A 280 -2.61 -8.29 -13.46
C ARG A 280 -3.35 -7.93 -14.75
N VAL A 281 -3.35 -8.83 -15.74
CA VAL A 281 -3.99 -8.60 -17.03
C VAL A 281 -5.50 -8.47 -16.89
N ASP A 282 -6.11 -9.30 -16.06
CA ASP A 282 -7.55 -9.27 -15.80
C ASP A 282 -7.95 -7.99 -15.09
N LEU A 283 -7.22 -7.62 -14.03
CA LEU A 283 -7.47 -6.37 -13.29
C LEU A 283 -7.36 -5.14 -14.20
N MET A 284 -6.32 -5.08 -15.04
CA MET A 284 -6.13 -3.94 -15.94
C MET A 284 -7.20 -3.87 -17.02
N ARG A 285 -7.69 -5.01 -17.52
CA ARG A 285 -8.85 -5.06 -18.44
C ARG A 285 -10.12 -4.49 -17.77
N VAL A 286 -10.39 -4.86 -16.52
CA VAL A 286 -11.49 -4.29 -15.73
C VAL A 286 -11.34 -2.77 -15.60
N VAL A 287 -10.15 -2.29 -15.23
CA VAL A 287 -9.85 -0.86 -15.10
C VAL A 287 -10.07 -0.12 -16.43
N ASP A 288 -9.60 -0.67 -17.55
CA ASP A 288 -9.76 -0.06 -18.87
C ASP A 288 -11.24 0.10 -19.25
N VAL A 289 -12.05 -0.94 -19.03
CA VAL A 289 -13.51 -0.86 -19.28
C VAL A 289 -14.14 0.21 -18.36
N LEU A 290 -13.81 0.23 -17.07
CA LEU A 290 -14.32 1.26 -16.14
C LEU A 290 -13.94 2.67 -16.59
N ARG A 291 -12.72 2.90 -17.06
CA ARG A 291 -12.25 4.20 -17.57
C ARG A 291 -13.01 4.66 -18.82
N THR A 292 -13.44 3.75 -19.69
CA THR A 292 -14.20 4.14 -20.89
C THR A 292 -15.59 4.65 -20.54
N MET A 293 -16.20 4.13 -19.47
CA MET A 293 -17.60 4.38 -19.12
C MET A 293 -17.81 5.40 -17.98
N SER A 294 -16.75 5.78 -17.26
CA SER A 294 -16.81 6.70 -16.13
C SER A 294 -16.00 7.98 -16.36
N SER A 295 -16.28 9.02 -15.60
CA SER A 295 -15.49 10.25 -15.56
C SER A 295 -14.27 10.10 -14.66
N ILE A 296 -14.45 9.41 -13.53
CA ILE A 296 -13.40 9.13 -12.54
C ILE A 296 -13.61 7.71 -12.03
N VAL A 297 -12.51 6.96 -11.95
CA VAL A 297 -12.41 5.69 -11.23
C VAL A 297 -11.56 5.92 -10.01
N VAL A 298 -12.12 5.79 -8.82
CA VAL A 298 -11.38 5.75 -7.56
C VAL A 298 -11.09 4.30 -7.22
N VAL A 299 -9.86 3.97 -6.88
CA VAL A 299 -9.44 2.60 -6.56
C VAL A 299 -8.94 2.54 -5.13
N ASP A 300 -9.55 1.72 -4.30
CA ASP A 300 -9.01 1.32 -3.00
C ASP A 300 -8.08 0.12 -3.17
N THR A 301 -6.89 0.14 -2.59
CA THR A 301 -5.89 -0.92 -2.77
C THR A 301 -5.52 -1.59 -1.46
N SER A 302 -4.91 -2.78 -1.53
CA SER A 302 -4.24 -3.37 -0.37
C SER A 302 -3.07 -2.49 0.12
N ALA A 303 -2.52 -2.81 1.30
CA ALA A 303 -1.36 -2.10 1.86
C ALA A 303 -0.01 -2.68 1.39
N THR A 304 -0.02 -3.64 0.49
CA THR A 304 1.16 -4.35 0.01
C THR A 304 1.55 -3.90 -1.40
N PHE A 305 2.85 -3.94 -1.72
CA PHE A 305 3.37 -3.72 -3.07
C PHE A 305 3.29 -5.01 -3.93
N GLY A 306 2.15 -5.69 -3.91
CA GLY A 306 1.91 -6.82 -4.82
C GLY A 306 1.79 -6.38 -6.28
N ASP A 307 1.88 -7.32 -7.21
CA ASP A 307 1.85 -7.06 -8.66
C ASP A 307 0.60 -6.28 -9.11
N LEU A 308 -0.55 -6.61 -8.54
CA LEU A 308 -1.83 -5.92 -8.83
C LEU A 308 -1.80 -4.46 -8.36
N THR A 309 -1.34 -4.22 -7.14
CA THR A 309 -1.21 -2.85 -6.59
C THR A 309 -0.24 -2.02 -7.41
N LEU A 310 0.89 -2.60 -7.83
CA LEU A 310 1.87 -1.92 -8.67
C LEU A 310 1.31 -1.56 -10.03
N ALA A 311 0.56 -2.46 -10.67
CA ALA A 311 -0.11 -2.18 -11.93
C ALA A 311 -1.05 -0.98 -11.82
N LEU A 312 -1.84 -0.91 -10.74
CA LEU A 312 -2.75 0.20 -10.46
C LEU A 312 -2.00 1.52 -10.22
N LEU A 313 -0.90 1.49 -9.45
CA LEU A 313 -0.07 2.68 -9.18
C LEU A 313 0.60 3.21 -10.45
N GLN A 314 1.08 2.34 -11.33
CA GLN A 314 1.70 2.71 -12.62
C GLN A 314 0.68 3.29 -13.60
N ALA A 315 -0.55 2.76 -13.61
CA ALA A 315 -1.62 3.20 -14.50
C ALA A 315 -2.36 4.46 -14.00
N ALA A 316 -2.20 4.82 -12.72
CA ALA A 316 -2.92 5.93 -12.09
C ALA A 316 -2.57 7.28 -12.71
N ASP A 317 -3.60 8.13 -12.87
CA ASP A 317 -3.43 9.55 -13.19
C ASP A 317 -3.11 10.37 -11.93
N ASP A 318 -3.66 9.94 -10.77
CA ASP A 318 -3.31 10.45 -9.43
C ASP A 318 -3.15 9.29 -8.46
N VAL A 319 -2.11 9.37 -7.64
CA VAL A 319 -1.88 8.45 -6.51
C VAL A 319 -2.06 9.21 -5.21
N LEU A 320 -3.06 8.85 -4.42
CA LEU A 320 -3.28 9.38 -3.07
C LEU A 320 -2.52 8.51 -2.07
N LEU A 321 -1.34 8.97 -1.68
CA LEU A 321 -0.50 8.28 -0.70
C LEU A 321 -0.94 8.65 0.71
N VAL A 322 -1.55 7.71 1.43
CA VAL A 322 -2.13 7.93 2.75
C VAL A 322 -1.18 7.49 3.85
N ALA A 323 -0.95 8.36 4.83
CA ALA A 323 -0.18 8.04 6.03
C ALA A 323 -0.87 8.53 7.31
N GLY A 324 -0.68 7.80 8.40
CA GLY A 324 -0.99 8.30 9.74
C GLY A 324 0.10 9.22 10.28
N LEU A 325 -0.24 10.03 11.27
CA LEU A 325 0.71 10.92 11.98
C LEU A 325 1.42 10.13 13.09
N ASP A 326 2.15 9.09 12.72
CA ASP A 326 2.99 8.30 13.63
C ASP A 326 4.32 7.95 12.94
N VAL A 327 5.37 7.74 13.74
CA VAL A 327 6.75 7.54 13.24
C VAL A 327 6.85 6.31 12.35
N THR A 328 6.16 5.22 12.70
CA THR A 328 6.20 3.96 11.93
C THR A 328 5.51 4.12 10.57
N SER A 329 4.39 4.83 10.53
CA SER A 329 3.72 5.16 9.25
C SER A 329 4.61 6.01 8.35
N LEU A 330 5.28 7.04 8.91
CA LEU A 330 6.17 7.91 8.11
C LEU A 330 7.41 7.17 7.61
N LYS A 331 8.00 6.28 8.45
CA LYS A 331 9.09 5.38 8.01
C LYS A 331 8.64 4.57 6.80
N ASN A 332 7.49 3.91 6.89
CA ASN A 332 6.99 3.05 5.82
C ASN A 332 6.66 3.86 4.56
N VAL A 333 6.14 5.08 4.69
CA VAL A 333 5.92 5.98 3.56
C VAL A 333 7.24 6.33 2.87
N ARG A 334 8.30 6.64 3.61
CA ARG A 334 9.62 6.92 3.04
C ARG A 334 10.16 5.75 2.22
N LEU A 335 10.08 4.53 2.79
CA LEU A 335 10.45 3.30 2.07
C LEU A 335 9.57 3.09 0.84
N GLY A 336 8.26 3.30 0.98
CA GLY A 336 7.32 3.20 -0.13
C GLY A 336 7.62 4.19 -1.25
N LEU A 337 7.98 5.43 -0.93
CA LEU A 337 8.40 6.43 -1.91
C LEU A 337 9.67 5.99 -2.67
N GLN A 338 10.65 5.47 -1.97
CA GLN A 338 11.86 4.91 -2.59
C GLN A 338 11.51 3.76 -3.53
N THR A 339 10.69 2.81 -3.06
CA THR A 339 10.21 1.68 -3.87
C THR A 339 9.45 2.16 -5.10
N MET A 340 8.50 3.08 -4.96
CA MET A 340 7.75 3.64 -6.08
C MET A 340 8.64 4.37 -7.08
N GLY A 341 9.70 5.05 -6.61
CA GLY A 341 10.70 5.68 -7.49
C GLY A 341 11.45 4.66 -8.34
N VAL A 342 11.91 3.57 -7.75
CA VAL A 342 12.56 2.45 -8.46
C VAL A 342 11.61 1.78 -9.46
N LEU A 343 10.32 1.67 -9.10
CA LEU A 343 9.26 1.08 -9.93
C LEU A 343 8.75 1.99 -11.04
N GLY A 344 9.31 3.17 -11.20
CA GLY A 344 8.93 4.11 -12.24
C GLY A 344 7.54 4.74 -12.06
N VAL A 345 6.99 4.73 -10.83
CA VAL A 345 5.74 5.46 -10.53
C VAL A 345 6.07 6.97 -10.49
N PRO A 346 5.47 7.81 -11.36
CA PRO A 346 5.83 9.21 -11.44
C PRO A 346 5.44 9.98 -10.16
N PHE A 347 6.42 10.55 -9.46
CA PHE A 347 6.18 11.39 -8.27
C PHE A 347 5.27 12.59 -8.56
N SER A 348 5.30 13.10 -9.79
CA SER A 348 4.42 14.19 -10.23
C SER A 348 2.92 13.87 -10.13
N ARG A 349 2.56 12.59 -10.09
CA ARG A 349 1.17 12.13 -9.93
C ARG A 349 0.80 11.85 -8.46
N MET A 350 1.75 11.94 -7.54
CA MET A 350 1.51 11.65 -6.13
C MET A 350 0.98 12.86 -5.38
N ARG A 351 -0.02 12.60 -4.54
CA ARG A 351 -0.57 13.53 -3.55
C ARG A 351 -0.47 12.89 -2.18
N PHE A 352 0.21 13.57 -1.28
CA PHE A 352 0.38 13.09 0.07
C PHE A 352 -0.80 13.50 0.95
N VAL A 353 -1.50 12.50 1.50
CA VAL A 353 -2.65 12.67 2.39
C VAL A 353 -2.25 12.25 3.80
N LEU A 354 -2.16 13.21 4.71
CA LEU A 354 -1.86 12.96 6.10
C LEU A 354 -3.16 12.76 6.88
N ASN A 355 -3.43 11.52 7.30
CA ASN A 355 -4.63 11.16 8.04
C ASN A 355 -4.41 11.30 9.55
N ARG A 356 -5.48 11.60 10.29
CA ARG A 356 -5.48 11.83 11.74
C ARG A 356 -4.49 12.92 12.16
N ALA A 357 -4.36 13.97 11.36
CA ALA A 357 -3.34 15.00 11.46
C ALA A 357 -3.41 15.88 12.71
N ASN A 358 -4.50 15.82 13.50
CA ASN A 358 -4.69 16.57 14.74
C ASN A 358 -4.52 15.72 16.00
N THR A 359 -4.02 14.48 15.88
CA THR A 359 -3.75 13.63 17.04
C THR A 359 -2.55 14.18 17.82
N LYS A 360 -2.72 14.32 19.14
CA LYS A 360 -1.63 14.78 20.03
C LYS A 360 -0.69 13.61 20.38
N VAL A 361 0.07 13.14 19.40
CA VAL A 361 0.97 11.98 19.53
C VAL A 361 2.46 12.38 19.58
N GLY A 362 2.76 13.63 19.91
CA GLY A 362 4.14 14.11 19.99
C GLY A 362 4.81 14.38 18.64
N LEU A 363 4.06 14.30 17.53
CA LEU A 363 4.54 14.63 16.19
C LEU A 363 3.58 15.64 15.55
N SER A 364 4.13 16.69 14.94
CA SER A 364 3.36 17.69 14.20
C SER A 364 3.37 17.43 12.70
N VAL A 365 2.41 17.99 11.97
CA VAL A 365 2.36 17.95 10.51
C VAL A 365 3.66 18.45 9.89
N GLY A 366 4.18 19.59 10.37
CA GLY A 366 5.43 20.16 9.85
C GLY A 366 6.67 19.31 10.13
N GLU A 367 6.67 18.48 11.16
CA GLU A 367 7.74 17.51 11.42
C GLU A 367 7.62 16.30 10.47
N ALA A 368 6.39 15.83 10.24
CA ALA A 368 6.14 14.75 9.25
C ALA A 368 6.58 15.19 7.84
N GLU A 369 6.24 16.41 7.42
CA GLU A 369 6.64 16.97 6.14
C GLU A 369 8.18 17.10 6.00
N ARG A 370 8.86 17.52 7.06
CA ARG A 370 10.33 17.60 7.08
C ARG A 370 11.00 16.22 7.02
N LEU A 371 10.44 15.22 7.72
CA LEU A 371 10.96 13.87 7.72
C LEU A 371 10.83 13.19 6.35
N LEU A 372 9.75 13.48 5.64
CA LEU A 372 9.48 12.89 4.33
C LEU A 372 10.04 13.73 3.16
N GLU A 373 10.48 14.98 3.43
CA GLU A 373 10.82 15.98 2.41
C GLU A 373 9.66 16.20 1.41
N LEU A 374 8.43 15.97 1.89
CA LEU A 374 7.21 16.03 1.11
C LEU A 374 6.14 16.80 1.86
N LYS A 375 5.53 17.78 1.20
CA LYS A 375 4.41 18.53 1.79
C LYS A 375 3.11 17.73 1.69
N ALA A 376 2.30 17.77 2.75
CA ALA A 376 0.98 17.22 2.72
C ALA A 376 0.06 18.07 1.82
N ASP A 377 -0.50 17.44 0.79
CA ASP A 377 -1.52 18.08 -0.07
C ASP A 377 -2.83 18.26 0.71
N VAL A 378 -3.13 17.32 1.58
CA VAL A 378 -4.31 17.32 2.43
C VAL A 378 -3.99 16.75 3.82
N ALA A 379 -4.47 17.43 4.85
CA ALA A 379 -4.45 16.96 6.23
C ALA A 379 -5.89 16.66 6.68
N LEU A 380 -6.19 15.38 6.90
CA LEU A 380 -7.48 14.92 7.39
C LEU A 380 -7.46 14.89 8.92
N PRO A 381 -8.39 15.53 9.59
CA PRO A 381 -8.44 15.48 11.06
C PRO A 381 -8.94 14.11 11.53
N SER A 382 -8.48 13.68 12.71
CA SER A 382 -9.13 12.62 13.47
C SER A 382 -10.51 13.13 13.92
N ASP A 383 -11.55 12.39 13.58
CA ASP A 383 -12.94 12.72 13.89
C ASP A 383 -13.67 11.47 14.33
N ILE A 384 -14.36 11.53 15.48
CA ILE A 384 -15.15 10.41 16.00
C ILE A 384 -16.29 9.99 15.06
N LEU A 385 -16.71 10.91 14.19
CA LEU A 385 -17.69 10.63 13.16
C LEU A 385 -17.22 9.54 12.19
N VAL A 386 -15.90 9.43 11.95
CA VAL A 386 -15.35 8.45 11.00
C VAL A 386 -15.61 7.00 11.45
N PRO A 387 -15.18 6.53 12.63
CA PRO A 387 -15.52 5.17 13.06
C PRO A 387 -17.04 4.96 13.22
N GLN A 388 -17.79 6.00 13.59
CA GLN A 388 -19.25 5.89 13.65
C GLN A 388 -19.87 5.71 12.26
N SER A 389 -19.31 6.35 11.23
CA SER A 389 -19.78 6.23 9.84
C SER A 389 -19.54 4.82 9.30
N VAL A 390 -18.36 4.26 9.55
CA VAL A 390 -18.02 2.87 9.18
C VAL A 390 -18.99 1.87 9.83
N ASN A 391 -19.20 1.98 11.15
CA ASN A 391 -20.11 1.07 11.87
C ASN A 391 -21.57 1.18 11.43
N ARG A 392 -21.98 2.31 10.84
CA ARG A 392 -23.34 2.52 10.33
C ARG A 392 -23.49 2.20 8.85
N GLY A 393 -22.40 1.93 8.14
CA GLY A 393 -22.41 1.79 6.69
C GLY A 393 -22.83 3.07 5.94
N VAL A 394 -22.64 4.26 6.58
CA VAL A 394 -22.99 5.56 5.98
C VAL A 394 -21.74 6.42 5.92
N PRO A 395 -21.25 6.81 4.73
CA PRO A 395 -20.05 7.63 4.60
C PRO A 395 -20.09 8.90 5.44
N ALA A 396 -18.95 9.26 6.04
CA ALA A 396 -18.85 10.41 6.95
C ALA A 396 -19.24 11.74 6.26
N VAL A 397 -19.02 11.85 4.95
CA VAL A 397 -19.43 13.02 4.14
C VAL A 397 -20.94 13.17 4.01
N LEU A 398 -21.70 12.08 4.20
CA LEU A 398 -23.17 12.07 4.24
C LEU A 398 -23.66 12.19 5.68
N LEU A 399 -23.08 11.45 6.61
CA LEU A 399 -23.49 11.40 8.01
C LEU A 399 -23.29 12.74 8.71
N GLY A 400 -22.19 13.45 8.41
CA GLY A 400 -21.88 14.75 8.99
C GLY A 400 -21.24 15.71 7.97
N PRO A 401 -21.99 16.25 7.00
CA PRO A 401 -21.43 17.04 5.90
C PRO A 401 -20.74 18.36 6.36
N ARG A 402 -21.04 18.80 7.59
CA ARG A 402 -20.42 20.00 8.16
C ARG A 402 -19.21 19.70 9.05
N SER A 403 -18.85 18.42 9.26
CA SER A 403 -17.67 18.04 10.04
C SER A 403 -16.39 18.55 9.39
N LYS A 404 -15.32 18.66 10.18
CA LYS A 404 -14.01 19.05 9.64
C LYS A 404 -13.48 18.02 8.66
N PHE A 405 -13.69 16.73 8.94
CA PHE A 405 -13.31 15.64 8.06
C PHE A 405 -14.03 15.74 6.72
N ALA A 406 -15.37 15.85 6.72
CA ALA A 406 -16.16 15.96 5.49
C ALA A 406 -15.73 17.15 4.62
N ARG A 407 -15.48 18.31 5.23
CA ARG A 407 -14.98 19.51 4.51
C ARG A 407 -13.60 19.26 3.89
N SER A 408 -12.70 18.56 4.57
CA SER A 408 -11.38 18.22 4.01
C SER A 408 -11.50 17.28 2.82
N ILE A 409 -12.41 16.30 2.85
CA ILE A 409 -12.71 15.41 1.72
C ILE A 409 -13.31 16.20 0.55
N GLU A 410 -14.27 17.09 0.81
CA GLU A 410 -14.85 17.95 -0.21
C GLU A 410 -13.81 18.86 -0.88
N ASN A 411 -12.86 19.41 -0.11
CA ASN A 411 -11.76 20.19 -0.66
C ASN A 411 -10.85 19.32 -1.56
N LEU A 412 -10.51 18.09 -1.14
CA LEU A 412 -9.72 17.16 -1.95
C LEU A 412 -10.44 16.82 -3.25
N ALA A 413 -11.75 16.55 -3.20
CA ALA A 413 -12.57 16.32 -4.39
C ALA A 413 -12.52 17.53 -5.34
N GLY A 414 -12.60 18.75 -4.79
CA GLY A 414 -12.47 19.99 -5.56
C GLY A 414 -11.11 20.13 -6.26
N VAL A 415 -10.03 19.82 -5.55
CA VAL A 415 -8.66 19.85 -6.10
C VAL A 415 -8.50 18.83 -7.24
N LEU A 416 -9.04 17.64 -7.09
CA LEU A 416 -8.98 16.60 -8.13
C LEU A 416 -9.79 16.99 -9.38
N LEU A 417 -10.91 17.69 -9.24
CA LEU A 417 -11.71 18.14 -10.38
C LEU A 417 -11.12 19.36 -11.08
N ALA A 418 -10.42 20.23 -10.37
CA ALA A 418 -9.96 21.52 -10.88
C ALA A 418 -8.74 21.46 -11.82
N ALA A 419 -7.89 20.44 -11.74
CA ALA A 419 -6.71 20.33 -12.59
C ALA A 419 -6.17 18.91 -12.73
N PRO A 420 -5.67 18.50 -13.93
CA PRO A 420 -4.68 17.47 -14.01
C PRO A 420 -3.45 17.89 -13.19
N VAL A 421 -2.77 16.94 -12.54
CA VAL A 421 -1.53 17.23 -11.82
C VAL A 421 -0.52 17.77 -12.83
N GLN A 422 -0.29 19.09 -12.84
CA GLN A 422 0.82 19.65 -13.56
C GLN A 422 2.10 19.13 -12.91
N ALA A 423 3.04 18.64 -13.72
CA ALA A 423 4.32 18.18 -13.23
C ALA A 423 4.90 19.22 -12.26
N ARG A 424 5.09 18.83 -11.00
CA ARG A 424 5.84 19.63 -10.04
C ARG A 424 7.29 19.64 -10.51
N PRO A 425 7.97 20.81 -10.52
CA PRO A 425 9.37 20.93 -10.88
C PRO A 425 10.29 20.11 -10.00
#